data_36644455172d12b3698ed086ef24f5d9
#
_entry.id   36644455172d12b3698ed086ef24f5d9
#
_cell.length_a   1.000
_cell.length_b   1.000
_cell.length_c   1.000
_cell.angle_alpha   90.00
_cell.angle_beta   90.00
_cell.angle_gamma   90.00
#
_symmetry.space_group_name_H-M   'P 1'
#
loop_
_entity.id
_entity.type
_entity.pdbx_description
1 polymer ?
#
loop_
_entity_poly.entity_id
_entity_poly.type
_entity_poly.pdbx_seq_one_letter_code
_entity_poly.pdbx_strand_id
1 'polypeptide(L)' 'MYAICVVDLAGAFTLFDDYEINDLTVKSDNGETWYLHDMGDGYVGCRSREGKEVLFLLDGV' A
#
# COMPACT_ATOMS: atom_id res chain seq x y z
N MET A 1 -5.19 6.48 9.37
CA MET A 1 -3.74 6.23 9.36
C MET A 1 -3.21 6.39 7.94
N TYR A 2 -2.07 7.03 7.79
CA TYR A 2 -1.47 7.24 6.48
C TYR A 2 -0.21 6.43 6.31
N ALA A 3 0.10 6.10 5.06
CA ALA A 3 1.33 5.39 4.72
C ALA A 3 1.87 5.92 3.40
N ILE A 4 3.17 5.80 3.23
CA ILE A 4 3.85 6.24 2.02
C ILE A 4 4.12 5.02 1.15
N CYS A 5 3.77 5.08 -0.12
CA CYS A 5 4.05 4.00 -1.06
C CYS A 5 5.56 3.95 -1.34
N VAL A 6 6.21 2.86 -0.96
CA VAL A 6 7.66 2.71 -1.14
C VAL A 6 8.03 1.69 -2.20
N VAL A 7 7.11 0.77 -2.54
CA VAL A 7 7.28 -0.17 -3.64
C VAL A 7 5.96 -0.31 -4.37
N ASP A 8 5.95 -0.16 -5.68
CA ASP A 8 4.77 -0.37 -6.51
C ASP A 8 5.18 -1.01 -7.84
N LEU A 9 5.20 -2.33 -7.86
CA LEU A 9 5.49 -3.08 -9.08
C LEU A 9 4.23 -3.39 -9.86
N ALA A 10 3.06 -3.13 -9.27
CA ALA A 10 1.77 -3.38 -9.93
C ALA A 10 1.31 -2.22 -10.80
N GLY A 11 1.87 -1.03 -10.61
CA GLY A 11 1.48 0.16 -11.36
C GLY A 11 0.15 0.77 -10.92
N ALA A 12 -0.30 0.45 -9.70
CA ALA A 12 -1.59 0.90 -9.19
C ALA A 12 -1.50 2.11 -8.25
N PHE A 13 -0.29 2.45 -7.82
CA PHE A 13 -0.04 3.52 -6.86
C PHE A 13 1.12 4.39 -7.34
N THR A 14 1.21 5.59 -6.79
CA THR A 14 2.31 6.51 -7.09
C THR A 14 3.36 6.41 -6.00
N LEU A 15 4.60 6.13 -6.37
CA LEU A 15 5.71 6.03 -5.42
C LEU A 15 5.85 7.33 -4.64
N PHE A 16 6.04 7.18 -3.33
CA PHE A 16 6.30 8.25 -2.37
C PHE A 16 5.11 9.18 -2.11
N ASP A 17 3.93 8.87 -2.67
CA ASP A 17 2.71 9.56 -2.29
C ASP A 17 2.13 8.95 -1.02
N ASP A 18 1.37 9.77 -0.28
CA ASP A 18 0.66 9.34 0.92
C ASP A 18 -0.68 8.72 0.54
N TYR A 19 -1.03 7.64 1.24
CA TYR A 19 -2.31 6.98 1.08
C TYR A 19 -2.95 6.74 2.44
N GLU A 20 -4.24 6.91 2.52
CA GLU A 20 -4.97 6.62 3.76
C GLU A 20 -5.23 5.12 3.87
N ILE A 21 -4.85 4.55 5.02
CA ILE A 21 -5.02 3.12 5.30
C ILE A 21 -6.13 2.99 6.35
N ASN A 22 -7.17 2.24 6.01
CA ASN A 22 -8.31 1.97 6.91
C ASN A 22 -8.52 0.47 7.01
N ASP A 23 -8.31 -0.09 8.21
CA ASP A 23 -8.50 -1.53 8.47
C ASP A 23 -7.75 -2.40 7.44
N LEU A 24 -6.50 -2.03 7.17
CA LEU A 24 -5.66 -2.72 6.19
C LEU A 24 -6.24 -2.69 4.78
N THR A 25 -6.96 -1.64 4.46
CA THR A 25 -7.39 -1.39 3.09
C THR A 25 -6.87 -0.06 2.59
N VAL A 26 -6.65 0.05 1.30
CA VAL A 26 -6.18 1.27 0.65
C VAL A 26 -6.83 1.36 -0.72
N LYS A 27 -7.07 2.59 -1.18
CA LYS A 27 -7.58 2.80 -2.54
C LYS A 27 -6.43 3.13 -3.46
N SER A 28 -6.39 2.44 -4.60
CA SER A 28 -5.41 2.71 -5.64
C SER A 28 -5.73 4.02 -6.36
N ASP A 29 -4.83 4.45 -7.23
CA ASP A 29 -4.98 5.70 -7.97
C ASP A 29 -6.22 5.71 -8.85
N ASN A 30 -6.71 4.54 -9.27
CA ASN A 30 -7.93 4.44 -10.05
C ASN A 30 -9.17 4.12 -9.21
N GLY A 31 -9.07 4.20 -7.88
CA GLY A 31 -10.21 4.06 -6.98
C GLY A 31 -10.56 2.64 -6.57
N GLU A 32 -9.75 1.66 -6.92
CA GLU A 32 -9.98 0.28 -6.49
C GLU A 32 -9.51 0.07 -5.06
N THR A 33 -10.24 -0.77 -4.32
CA THR A 33 -9.85 -1.11 -2.95
C THR A 33 -8.91 -2.31 -2.95
N TRP A 34 -7.76 -2.13 -2.31
CA TRP A 34 -6.76 -3.19 -2.15
C TRP A 34 -6.67 -3.57 -0.68
N TYR A 35 -6.51 -4.86 -0.43
CA TYR A 35 -6.41 -5.39 0.94
C TYR A 35 -4.95 -5.66 1.24
N LEU A 36 -4.49 -5.12 2.38
CA LEU A 36 -3.09 -5.16 2.77
C LEU A 36 -2.86 -6.19 3.86
N HIS A 37 -1.63 -6.60 4.00
CA HIS A 37 -1.17 -7.47 5.08
C HIS A 37 -0.13 -6.72 5.91
N ASP A 38 -0.10 -7.00 7.20
CA ASP A 38 0.93 -6.46 8.08
C ASP A 38 2.24 -7.21 7.79
N MET A 39 3.22 -6.46 7.31
CA MET A 39 4.51 -7.03 6.93
C MET A 39 5.56 -6.89 8.03
N GLY A 40 5.20 -6.29 9.16
CA GLY A 40 6.13 -6.03 10.25
C GLY A 40 6.95 -4.77 10.02
N ASP A 41 7.61 -4.30 11.09
CA ASP A 41 8.54 -3.16 11.05
C ASP A 41 7.91 -1.87 10.51
N GLY A 42 6.60 -1.70 10.66
CA GLY A 42 5.89 -0.52 10.18
C GLY A 42 5.51 -0.57 8.72
N TYR A 43 5.65 -1.73 8.07
CA TYR A 43 5.25 -1.89 6.68
C TYR A 43 3.94 -2.65 6.56
N VAL A 44 3.13 -2.25 5.58
CA VAL A 44 1.97 -3.02 5.13
C VAL A 44 2.05 -3.17 3.62
N GLY A 45 1.57 -4.27 3.10
CA GLY A 45 1.69 -4.51 1.68
C GLY A 45 0.82 -5.64 1.18
N CYS A 46 0.88 -5.85 -0.13
CA CYS A 46 0.15 -6.92 -0.78
C CYS A 46 0.78 -7.24 -2.13
N ARG A 47 0.20 -8.20 -2.82
CA ARG A 47 0.60 -8.54 -4.19
C ARG A 47 -0.61 -8.51 -5.09
N SER A 48 -0.41 -8.09 -6.34
CA SER A 48 -1.43 -8.14 -7.35
C SER A 48 -1.69 -9.60 -7.76
N ARG A 49 -2.70 -9.82 -8.58
CA ARG A 49 -2.99 -11.15 -9.12
C ARG A 49 -1.81 -11.73 -9.90
N GLU A 50 -0.97 -10.87 -10.44
CA GLU A 50 0.23 -11.27 -11.18
C GLU A 50 1.44 -11.46 -10.28
N GLY A 51 1.27 -11.34 -8.96
CA GLY A 51 2.36 -11.48 -8.01
C GLY A 51 3.25 -10.25 -7.90
N LYS A 52 2.82 -9.11 -8.38
CA LYS A 52 3.60 -7.87 -8.32
C LYS A 52 3.40 -7.19 -6.99
N GLU A 53 4.50 -6.89 -6.33
CA GLU A 53 4.49 -6.39 -4.96
C GLU A 53 4.14 -4.92 -4.86
N VAL A 54 3.37 -4.58 -3.83
CA VAL A 54 3.10 -3.21 -3.41
C VAL A 54 3.38 -3.13 -1.92
N LEU A 55 4.12 -2.10 -1.49
CA LEU A 55 4.53 -1.96 -0.10
C LEU A 55 4.40 -0.51 0.34
N PHE A 56 3.88 -0.33 1.55
CA PHE A 56 3.71 0.99 2.16
C PHE A 56 4.43 1.02 3.50
N LEU A 57 5.04 2.16 3.80
CA LEU A 57 5.63 2.44 5.11
C LEU A 57 4.63 3.28 5.90
N LEU A 58 4.17 2.76 7.05
CA LEU A 58 3.22 3.47 7.90
C LEU A 58 3.85 4.75 8.44
N ASP A 59 3.11 5.85 8.32
CA ASP A 59 3.54 7.16 8.77
C ASP A 59 3.00 7.44 10.16
N GLY A 60 3.70 8.26 10.93
CA GLY A 60 3.22 8.72 12.22
C GLY A 60 3.30 7.69 13.34
N VAL A 61 4.14 6.73 13.20
CA VAL A 61 4.32 5.70 14.24
C VAL A 61 5.30 6.21 15.28
#